data_8a1629a7e9356e8a36116bc9b88d2717
#
_entry.id   8a1629a7e9356e8a36116bc9b88d2717
#
_cell.length_a   1.000
_cell.length_b   1.000
_cell.length_c   1.000
_cell.angle_alpha   90.00
_cell.angle_beta   90.00
_cell.angle_gamma   90.00
#
_symmetry.space_group_name_H-M   'P 1'
#
loop_
_entity.id
_entity.type
_entity.pdbx_description
1 polymer ?
#
loop_
_entity_poly.entity_id
_entity_poly.type
_entity_poly.pdbx_seq_one_letter_code
_entity_poly.pdbx_strand_id
1 'polypeptide(L)'
;MALVTTAIVKTYLGVSSSGDDDLLDDLVENAQSVIETFTGRVFDVSSATVKKFDAQQDVKGRSLFFPEGLELAAEPTSVTNGDSTSLVADTDYIVKPSNAYPSYGLTMLQSSSNWWQGKSNGDMANAISINAKWGYSVSGSVPNDIVQAATRLSAFLYRQRDTNSDADRPLIVDGVTILPSSLPHDVERILMPY
;
A
#
# COMPACT_ATOMS: atom_id res chain seq x y z
N MET A 1 6.10 9.43 -0.90
CA MET A 1 7.06 9.52 -2.02
C MET A 1 6.43 8.85 -3.21
N ALA A 2 6.75 9.25 -4.44
CA ALA A 2 6.15 8.61 -5.61
C ALA A 2 6.76 7.22 -5.86
N LEU A 3 5.94 6.27 -6.38
CA LEU A 3 6.39 4.90 -6.74
C LEU A 3 7.50 4.92 -7.80
N VAL A 4 7.49 5.93 -8.65
CA VAL A 4 8.49 6.15 -9.71
C VAL A 4 8.82 7.64 -9.77
N THR A 5 10.01 7.97 -10.22
CA THR A 5 10.40 9.38 -10.44
C THR A 5 10.17 9.80 -11.88
N THR A 6 9.90 11.09 -12.11
CA THR A 6 9.79 11.68 -13.45
C THR A 6 11.01 11.38 -14.32
N ALA A 7 12.20 11.35 -13.74
CA ALA A 7 13.43 10.99 -14.46
C ALA A 7 13.41 9.56 -15.05
N ILE A 8 12.85 8.60 -14.32
CA ILE A 8 12.69 7.22 -14.80
C ILE A 8 11.68 7.17 -15.95
N VAL A 9 10.55 7.86 -15.81
CA VAL A 9 9.51 7.93 -16.85
C VAL A 9 10.05 8.61 -18.12
N LYS A 10 10.79 9.72 -17.98
CA LYS A 10 11.47 10.39 -19.11
C LYS A 10 12.44 9.47 -19.84
N THR A 11 13.24 8.74 -19.09
CA THR A 11 14.17 7.74 -19.66
C THR A 11 13.41 6.67 -20.44
N TYR A 12 12.30 6.17 -19.90
CA TYR A 12 11.45 5.17 -20.55
C TYR A 12 10.78 5.71 -21.83
N LEU A 13 10.36 6.98 -21.82
CA LEU A 13 9.76 7.66 -22.97
C LEU A 13 10.77 8.09 -24.03
N GLY A 14 12.07 8.17 -23.72
CA GLY A 14 13.09 8.76 -24.57
C GLY A 14 13.01 10.29 -24.68
N VAL A 15 12.43 10.96 -23.66
CA VAL A 15 12.27 12.42 -23.61
C VAL A 15 13.38 13.03 -22.78
N SER A 16 14.09 14.02 -23.35
CA SER A 16 15.16 14.77 -22.68
C SER A 16 14.78 16.21 -22.32
N SER A 17 13.69 16.74 -22.93
CA SER A 17 13.20 18.09 -22.68
C SER A 17 12.64 18.22 -21.26
N SER A 18 12.78 19.41 -20.65
CA SER A 18 12.17 19.74 -19.35
C SER A 18 10.83 20.47 -19.47
N GLY A 19 10.33 20.68 -20.69
CA GLY A 19 9.10 21.45 -20.92
C GLY A 19 7.82 20.80 -20.37
N ASP A 20 7.86 19.47 -20.16
CA ASP A 20 6.73 18.70 -19.68
C ASP A 20 6.96 18.11 -18.27
N ASP A 21 7.97 18.58 -17.55
CA ASP A 21 8.32 17.99 -16.23
C ASP A 21 7.18 18.10 -15.22
N ASP A 22 6.54 19.27 -15.11
CA ASP A 22 5.37 19.48 -14.22
C ASP A 22 4.22 18.54 -14.56
N LEU A 23 3.93 18.37 -15.87
CA LEU A 23 2.89 17.44 -16.31
C LEU A 23 3.26 15.99 -15.99
N LEU A 24 4.51 15.60 -16.18
CA LEU A 24 4.98 14.25 -15.86
C LEU A 24 4.94 13.97 -14.36
N ASP A 25 5.22 14.96 -13.51
CA ASP A 25 5.07 14.85 -12.06
C ASP A 25 3.60 14.56 -11.69
N ASP A 26 2.65 15.32 -12.23
CA ASP A 26 1.21 15.08 -12.02
C ASP A 26 0.79 13.68 -12.51
N LEU A 27 1.28 13.24 -13.66
CA LEU A 27 0.95 11.93 -14.21
C LEU A 27 1.54 10.76 -13.40
N VAL A 28 2.71 10.96 -12.80
CA VAL A 28 3.32 9.99 -11.88
C VAL A 28 2.46 9.86 -10.61
N GLU A 29 2.01 10.96 -10.03
CA GLU A 29 1.12 10.93 -8.87
C GLU A 29 -0.24 10.29 -9.21
N ASN A 30 -0.81 10.61 -10.37
CA ASN A 30 -2.03 9.98 -10.84
C ASN A 30 -1.87 8.47 -11.05
N ALA A 31 -0.78 8.03 -11.66
CA ALA A 31 -0.49 6.60 -11.85
C ALA A 31 -0.37 5.86 -10.52
N GLN A 32 0.29 6.46 -9.53
CA GLN A 32 0.36 5.90 -8.17
C GLN A 32 -1.04 5.76 -7.58
N SER A 33 -1.85 6.81 -7.62
CA SER A 33 -3.22 6.79 -7.08
C SER A 33 -4.09 5.70 -7.73
N VAL A 34 -3.97 5.50 -9.04
CA VAL A 34 -4.68 4.43 -9.76
C VAL A 34 -4.21 3.05 -9.29
N ILE A 35 -2.91 2.84 -9.14
CA ILE A 35 -2.35 1.57 -8.66
C ILE A 35 -2.81 1.26 -7.24
N GLU A 36 -2.72 2.23 -6.34
CA GLU A 36 -3.15 2.08 -4.94
C GLU A 36 -4.67 1.83 -4.84
N THR A 37 -5.46 2.49 -5.68
CA THR A 37 -6.92 2.25 -5.75
C THR A 37 -7.25 0.87 -6.29
N PHE A 38 -6.56 0.42 -7.34
CA PHE A 38 -6.79 -0.88 -7.97
C PHE A 38 -6.42 -2.05 -7.04
N THR A 39 -5.30 -1.93 -6.33
CA THR A 39 -4.80 -2.98 -5.42
C THR A 39 -5.37 -2.88 -4.02
N GLY A 40 -5.93 -1.72 -3.63
CA GLY A 40 -6.32 -1.43 -2.25
C GLY A 40 -5.13 -1.31 -1.28
N ARG A 41 -3.89 -1.15 -1.77
CA ARG A 41 -2.66 -1.19 -0.97
C ARG A 41 -1.81 0.06 -1.16
N VAL A 42 -1.04 0.41 -0.11
CA VAL A 42 -0.06 1.51 -0.13
C VAL A 42 1.35 0.92 -0.23
N PHE A 43 2.09 1.25 -1.28
CA PHE A 43 3.39 0.63 -1.57
C PHE A 43 4.60 1.45 -1.13
N ASP A 44 4.45 2.72 -0.82
CA ASP A 44 5.57 3.61 -0.45
C ASP A 44 5.31 4.31 0.88
N VAL A 45 5.44 3.57 1.97
CA VAL A 45 5.20 4.12 3.31
C VAL A 45 6.47 4.73 3.89
N SER A 46 6.50 6.05 4.00
CA SER A 46 7.63 6.79 4.56
C SER A 46 7.57 6.99 6.08
N SER A 47 6.37 7.20 6.64
CA SER A 47 6.18 7.56 8.04
C SER A 47 5.32 6.55 8.80
N ALA A 48 5.61 6.41 10.08
CA ALA A 48 4.77 5.65 11.00
C ALA A 48 3.59 6.50 11.48
N THR A 49 2.45 5.85 11.64
CA THR A 49 1.23 6.48 12.21
C THR A 49 0.61 5.56 13.25
N VAL A 50 -0.11 6.17 14.20
CA VAL A 50 -0.79 5.39 15.24
C VAL A 50 -2.16 4.95 14.72
N LYS A 51 -2.42 3.64 14.77
CA LYS A 51 -3.75 3.08 14.61
C LYS A 51 -4.19 2.38 15.89
N LYS A 52 -5.50 2.37 16.12
CA LYS A 52 -6.09 1.80 17.32
C LYS A 52 -6.97 0.62 16.95
N PHE A 53 -6.96 -0.40 17.81
CA PHE A 53 -7.65 -1.66 17.62
C PHE A 53 -8.49 -2.00 18.84
N ASP A 54 -9.55 -2.76 18.60
CA ASP A 54 -10.48 -3.20 19.64
C ASP A 54 -9.96 -4.50 20.28
N ALA A 55 -9.85 -4.48 21.61
CA ALA A 55 -9.40 -5.66 22.35
C ALA A 55 -10.39 -6.82 22.31
N GLN A 56 -11.64 -6.60 21.86
CA GLN A 56 -12.68 -7.62 21.75
C GLN A 56 -12.92 -8.08 20.31
N GLN A 57 -12.93 -7.16 19.34
CA GLN A 57 -13.29 -7.48 17.95
C GLN A 57 -12.09 -7.94 17.14
N ASP A 58 -10.95 -7.27 17.30
CA ASP A 58 -9.75 -7.52 16.52
C ASP A 58 -8.85 -8.62 17.12
N VAL A 59 -9.17 -9.08 18.33
CA VAL A 59 -8.39 -10.08 19.07
C VAL A 59 -9.11 -11.43 19.12
N LYS A 60 -8.37 -12.50 18.80
CA LYS A 60 -8.77 -13.89 19.01
C LYS A 60 -7.69 -14.63 19.80
N GLY A 61 -7.97 -14.88 21.08
CA GLY A 61 -7.01 -15.48 21.99
C GLY A 61 -5.76 -14.62 22.17
N ARG A 62 -4.59 -15.10 21.73
CA ARG A 62 -3.34 -14.36 21.79
C ARG A 62 -3.04 -13.53 20.53
N SER A 63 -3.85 -13.64 19.48
CA SER A 63 -3.59 -12.99 18.20
C SER A 63 -4.50 -11.79 18.00
N LEU A 64 -3.90 -10.68 17.61
CA LEU A 64 -4.57 -9.48 17.12
C LEU A 64 -4.45 -9.49 15.59
N PHE A 65 -5.58 -9.35 14.90
CA PHE A 65 -5.67 -9.34 13.46
C PHE A 65 -5.98 -7.92 12.97
N PHE A 66 -5.33 -7.53 11.89
CA PHE A 66 -5.65 -6.26 11.25
C PHE A 66 -6.86 -6.43 10.33
N PRO A 67 -7.72 -5.39 10.22
CA PRO A 67 -8.79 -5.36 9.24
C PRO A 67 -8.27 -5.56 7.82
N GLU A 68 -9.12 -6.04 6.92
CA GLU A 68 -8.80 -6.22 5.51
C GLU A 68 -8.30 -4.91 4.89
N GLY A 69 -7.25 -5.00 4.07
CA GLY A 69 -6.58 -3.84 3.46
C GLY A 69 -5.63 -3.09 4.41
N LEU A 70 -5.50 -3.53 5.65
CA LEU A 70 -4.55 -2.97 6.59
C LEU A 70 -3.42 -3.96 6.88
N GLU A 71 -2.20 -3.56 6.58
CA GLU A 71 -1.01 -4.39 6.73
C GLU A 71 0.18 -3.58 7.24
N LEU A 72 1.14 -4.25 7.84
CA LEU A 72 2.39 -3.64 8.30
C LEU A 72 3.47 -3.80 7.24
N ALA A 73 4.04 -2.69 6.81
CA ALA A 73 5.20 -2.68 5.91
C ALA A 73 6.54 -2.96 6.63
N ALA A 74 6.57 -2.80 7.94
CA ALA A 74 7.74 -3.03 8.79
C ALA A 74 7.30 -3.30 10.23
N GLU A 75 8.26 -3.70 11.07
CA GLU A 75 8.03 -3.88 12.50
C GLU A 75 7.44 -2.62 13.16
N PRO A 76 6.46 -2.78 14.07
CA PRO A 76 5.91 -1.65 14.81
C PRO A 76 6.98 -0.88 15.59
N THR A 77 6.92 0.44 15.55
CA THR A 77 7.78 1.30 16.36
C THR A 77 7.42 1.21 17.85
N SER A 78 6.13 1.07 18.15
CA SER A 78 5.63 0.81 19.51
C SER A 78 4.26 0.16 19.47
N VAL A 79 4.01 -0.68 20.48
CA VAL A 79 2.71 -1.31 20.74
C VAL A 79 2.34 -1.04 22.19
N THR A 80 1.20 -0.43 22.42
CA THR A 80 0.68 -0.13 23.75
C THR A 80 -0.64 -0.84 23.93
N ASN A 81 -0.74 -1.62 24.98
CA ASN A 81 -1.93 -2.37 25.36
C ASN A 81 -3.00 -1.44 25.99
N GLY A 82 -4.22 -1.92 26.17
CA GLY A 82 -5.33 -1.12 26.69
C GLY A 82 -5.12 -0.66 28.14
N ASP A 83 -4.42 -1.42 28.95
CA ASP A 83 -3.99 -1.06 30.29
C ASP A 83 -2.81 -0.08 30.34
N SER A 84 -2.40 0.45 29.20
CA SER A 84 -1.23 1.33 29.01
C SER A 84 0.13 0.62 29.14
N THR A 85 0.17 -0.70 29.19
CA THR A 85 1.44 -1.45 29.17
C THR A 85 2.08 -1.34 27.79
N SER A 86 3.36 -0.95 27.75
CA SER A 86 4.18 -1.00 26.53
C SER A 86 4.66 -2.42 26.29
N LEU A 87 4.36 -2.97 25.13
CA LEU A 87 4.74 -4.33 24.74
C LEU A 87 6.01 -4.32 23.89
N VAL A 88 6.88 -5.29 24.13
CA VAL A 88 8.21 -5.40 23.49
C VAL A 88 8.18 -6.52 22.45
N ALA A 89 8.62 -6.20 21.23
CA ALA A 89 8.77 -7.19 20.16
C ALA A 89 9.74 -8.31 20.58
N ASP A 90 9.51 -9.53 20.12
CA ASP A 90 10.25 -10.77 20.41
C ASP A 90 10.28 -11.17 21.90
N THR A 91 9.76 -10.34 22.79
CA THR A 91 9.58 -10.64 24.22
C THR A 91 8.12 -10.89 24.56
N ASP A 92 7.26 -9.97 24.16
CA ASP A 92 5.82 -10.04 24.42
C ASP A 92 5.04 -10.51 23.19
N TYR A 93 5.40 -10.05 21.99
CA TYR A 93 4.71 -10.38 20.75
C TYR A 93 5.65 -10.58 19.58
N ILE A 94 5.13 -11.23 18.55
CA ILE A 94 5.75 -11.33 17.22
C ILE A 94 4.76 -10.90 16.13
N VAL A 95 5.29 -10.42 15.01
CA VAL A 95 4.49 -10.12 13.82
C VAL A 95 4.05 -11.42 13.11
N LYS A 96 2.93 -11.39 12.40
CA LYS A 96 2.44 -12.52 11.59
C LYS A 96 2.12 -12.07 10.15
N PRO A 97 2.68 -12.79 9.13
CA PRO A 97 3.62 -13.91 9.22
C PRO A 97 4.95 -13.51 9.85
N SER A 98 5.60 -14.47 10.55
CA SER A 98 6.90 -14.23 11.17
C SER A 98 7.99 -14.05 10.10
N ASN A 99 8.87 -13.08 10.30
CA ASN A 99 10.03 -12.80 9.41
C ASN A 99 9.66 -12.41 7.98
N ALA A 100 8.42 -11.99 7.72
CA ALA A 100 7.97 -11.56 6.40
C ALA A 100 7.08 -10.32 6.50
N TYR A 101 7.20 -9.44 5.53
CA TYR A 101 6.33 -8.29 5.34
C TYR A 101 5.73 -8.35 3.93
N PRO A 102 4.51 -7.85 3.76
CA PRO A 102 3.65 -7.24 4.77
C PRO A 102 3.13 -8.23 5.81
N SER A 103 2.89 -7.74 7.03
CA SER A 103 2.32 -8.53 8.13
C SER A 103 0.87 -8.12 8.40
N TYR A 104 0.04 -9.09 8.76
CA TYR A 104 -1.42 -8.93 8.88
C TYR A 104 -1.92 -9.01 10.32
N GLY A 105 -1.01 -9.09 11.28
CA GLY A 105 -1.37 -9.16 12.69
C GLY A 105 -0.18 -9.32 13.63
N LEU A 106 -0.48 -9.34 14.91
CA LEU A 106 0.46 -9.57 15.99
C LEU A 106 0.01 -10.76 16.83
N THR A 107 0.94 -11.55 17.34
CA THR A 107 0.60 -12.65 18.26
C THR A 107 1.44 -12.55 19.52
N MET A 108 0.77 -12.51 20.68
CA MET A 108 1.43 -12.60 21.99
C MET A 108 2.12 -13.92 22.15
N LEU A 109 3.37 -13.89 22.60
CA LEU A 109 4.14 -15.08 22.91
C LEU A 109 3.57 -15.80 24.14
N GLN A 110 3.67 -17.13 24.18
CA GLN A 110 3.24 -17.91 25.34
C GLN A 110 4.12 -17.66 26.56
N SER A 111 5.37 -17.29 26.35
CA SER A 111 6.33 -16.92 27.38
C SER A 111 6.04 -15.57 28.03
N SER A 112 5.30 -14.70 27.35
CA SER A 112 4.89 -13.41 27.90
C SER A 112 3.79 -13.60 28.96
N SER A 113 3.91 -12.88 30.06
CA SER A 113 2.85 -12.74 31.06
C SER A 113 1.71 -11.82 30.61
N ASN A 114 1.93 -11.05 29.54
CA ASN A 114 0.96 -10.11 29.01
C ASN A 114 -0.12 -10.79 28.14
N TRP A 115 -1.29 -10.18 28.14
CA TRP A 115 -2.43 -10.52 27.29
C TRP A 115 -3.00 -9.24 26.70
N TRP A 116 -3.66 -9.37 25.55
CA TRP A 116 -4.45 -8.25 25.01
C TRP A 116 -5.54 -7.85 25.98
N GLN A 117 -5.60 -6.60 26.36
CA GLN A 117 -6.50 -6.07 27.38
C GLN A 117 -7.24 -4.83 26.89
N GLY A 118 -8.45 -4.64 27.42
CA GLY A 118 -9.18 -3.38 27.33
C GLY A 118 -8.56 -2.28 28.19
N LYS A 119 -9.12 -1.10 28.11
CA LYS A 119 -8.72 0.04 28.94
C LYS A 119 -9.06 -0.19 30.41
N SER A 120 -8.37 0.49 31.29
CA SER A 120 -8.60 0.39 32.74
C SER A 120 -10.00 0.80 33.19
N ASN A 121 -10.74 1.58 32.36
CA ASN A 121 -12.15 1.93 32.60
C ASN A 121 -13.14 0.84 32.13
N GLY A 122 -12.65 -0.27 31.56
CA GLY A 122 -13.47 -1.36 31.04
C GLY A 122 -13.81 -1.27 29.56
N ASP A 123 -13.43 -0.19 28.86
CA ASP A 123 -13.68 -0.06 27.43
C ASP A 123 -12.76 -1.00 26.62
N MET A 124 -13.36 -1.73 25.70
CA MET A 124 -12.62 -2.59 24.75
C MET A 124 -12.32 -1.90 23.43
N ALA A 125 -13.15 -0.90 23.07
CA ALA A 125 -13.03 -0.17 21.82
C ALA A 125 -11.79 0.74 21.80
N ASN A 126 -11.03 0.65 20.69
CA ASN A 126 -9.83 1.45 20.51
C ASN A 126 -8.85 1.36 21.71
N ALA A 127 -8.73 0.18 22.31
CA ALA A 127 -7.91 -0.02 23.50
C ALA A 127 -6.43 -0.19 23.18
N ILE A 128 -6.11 -0.95 22.13
CA ILE A 128 -4.74 -1.25 21.73
C ILE A 128 -4.27 -0.21 20.73
N SER A 129 -3.10 0.39 20.97
CA SER A 129 -2.50 1.40 20.10
C SER A 129 -1.20 0.88 19.49
N ILE A 130 -1.10 0.95 18.16
CA ILE A 130 0.09 0.50 17.43
C ILE A 130 0.59 1.65 16.56
N ASN A 131 1.83 2.08 16.81
CA ASN A 131 2.54 3.04 15.96
C ASN A 131 3.41 2.28 14.98
N ALA A 132 3.09 2.34 13.70
CA ALA A 132 3.77 1.54 12.68
C ALA A 132 3.68 2.17 11.29
N LYS A 133 4.46 1.65 10.35
CA LYS A 133 4.35 1.94 8.92
C LYS A 133 3.30 1.01 8.32
N TRP A 134 2.12 1.58 8.01
CA TRP A 134 0.97 0.85 7.52
C TRP A 134 0.92 0.85 6.00
N GLY A 135 1.08 -0.31 5.40
CA GLY A 135 1.05 -0.56 3.97
C GLY A 135 1.84 -1.80 3.57
N TYR A 136 1.97 -2.02 2.27
CA TYR A 136 2.63 -3.19 1.70
C TYR A 136 4.15 -3.16 1.85
N SER A 137 4.78 -2.02 1.54
CA SER A 137 6.23 -1.85 1.60
C SER A 137 6.65 -0.47 2.10
N VAL A 138 7.83 -0.41 2.70
CA VAL A 138 8.45 0.85 3.12
C VAL A 138 9.08 1.57 1.94
N SER A 139 9.25 2.89 2.09
CA SER A 139 9.97 3.72 1.12
C SER A 139 11.35 3.16 0.79
N GLY A 140 11.66 3.06 -0.50
CA GLY A 140 12.90 2.46 -1.01
C GLY A 140 12.90 0.93 -1.12
N SER A 141 11.81 0.25 -0.75
CA SER A 141 11.65 -1.21 -0.87
C SER A 141 10.40 -1.60 -1.66
N VAL A 142 9.93 -0.70 -2.52
CA VAL A 142 8.79 -0.97 -3.42
C VAL A 142 9.18 -2.10 -4.38
N PRO A 143 8.31 -3.11 -4.58
CA PRO A 143 8.55 -4.17 -5.55
C PRO A 143 8.83 -3.63 -6.96
N ASN A 144 9.82 -4.21 -7.65
CA ASN A 144 10.23 -3.73 -8.98
C ASN A 144 9.12 -3.82 -10.02
N ASP A 145 8.23 -4.78 -9.92
CA ASP A 145 7.07 -4.94 -10.79
C ASP A 145 6.04 -3.81 -10.59
N ILE A 146 5.84 -3.35 -9.35
CA ILE A 146 5.03 -2.16 -9.05
C ILE A 146 5.68 -0.90 -9.63
N VAL A 147 7.00 -0.73 -9.49
CA VAL A 147 7.74 0.38 -10.13
C VAL A 147 7.58 0.33 -11.65
N GLN A 148 7.65 -0.88 -12.25
CA GLN A 148 7.43 -1.08 -13.68
C GLN A 148 6.00 -0.74 -14.09
N ALA A 149 5.00 -1.17 -13.32
CA ALA A 149 3.60 -0.86 -13.56
C ALA A 149 3.36 0.66 -13.53
N ALA A 150 3.89 1.36 -12.51
CA ALA A 150 3.82 2.81 -12.39
C ALA A 150 4.49 3.53 -13.57
N THR A 151 5.69 3.07 -13.97
CA THR A 151 6.41 3.64 -15.13
C THR A 151 5.60 3.49 -16.42
N ARG A 152 5.06 2.30 -16.67
CA ARG A 152 4.25 2.03 -17.87
C ARG A 152 2.95 2.82 -17.88
N LEU A 153 2.27 2.90 -16.75
CA LEU A 153 1.02 3.63 -16.62
C LEU A 153 1.24 5.14 -16.83
N SER A 154 2.26 5.72 -16.19
CA SER A 154 2.62 7.13 -16.40
C SER A 154 2.96 7.43 -17.86
N ALA A 155 3.74 6.55 -18.51
CA ALA A 155 4.09 6.68 -19.92
C ALA A 155 2.86 6.53 -20.84
N PHE A 156 1.92 5.67 -20.50
CA PHE A 156 0.65 5.50 -21.23
C PHE A 156 -0.19 6.78 -21.14
N LEU A 157 -0.38 7.32 -19.93
CA LEU A 157 -1.13 8.55 -19.71
C LEU A 157 -0.48 9.75 -20.44
N TYR A 158 0.85 9.84 -20.44
CA TYR A 158 1.58 10.87 -21.17
C TYR A 158 1.33 10.79 -22.69
N ARG A 159 1.37 9.60 -23.27
CA ARG A 159 1.13 9.40 -24.72
C ARG A 159 -0.31 9.68 -25.13
N GLN A 160 -1.28 9.49 -24.24
CA GLN A 160 -2.68 9.81 -24.51
C GLN A 160 -2.90 11.30 -24.76
N ARG A 161 -2.06 12.19 -24.17
CA ARG A 161 -2.14 13.63 -24.42
C ARG A 161 -1.97 14.00 -25.89
N ASP A 162 -1.04 13.34 -26.60
CA ASP A 162 -0.66 13.68 -27.96
C ASP A 162 -1.55 13.02 -29.03
N THR A 163 -2.35 12.06 -28.64
CA THR A 163 -3.33 11.48 -29.54
C THR A 163 -4.56 12.37 -29.55
N ASN A 164 -4.67 13.21 -30.60
CA ASN A 164 -5.90 13.94 -31.00
C ASN A 164 -7.05 12.98 -31.35
N SER A 165 -6.88 11.70 -31.06
CA SER A 165 -7.87 10.66 -31.22
C SER A 165 -8.55 10.47 -29.88
N ASP A 166 -9.84 10.64 -29.90
CA ASP A 166 -10.81 10.18 -28.94
C ASP A 166 -10.41 8.82 -28.32
N ALA A 167 -9.42 8.83 -27.39
CA ALA A 167 -8.99 7.63 -26.69
C ALA A 167 -10.18 7.00 -25.93
N ASP A 168 -11.21 7.79 -25.68
CA ASP A 168 -12.48 7.36 -25.08
C ASP A 168 -13.52 6.86 -26.07
N ARG A 169 -13.22 6.86 -27.38
CA ARG A 169 -14.15 6.33 -28.39
C ARG A 169 -13.91 4.83 -28.63
N PRO A 170 -14.98 4.04 -28.66
CA PRO A 170 -14.88 2.64 -29.06
C PRO A 170 -14.30 2.53 -30.48
N LEU A 171 -13.23 1.76 -30.64
CA LEU A 171 -12.72 1.41 -31.97
C LEU A 171 -13.58 0.30 -32.55
N ILE A 172 -14.16 0.54 -33.75
CA ILE A 172 -14.87 -0.49 -34.49
C ILE A 172 -13.93 -1.02 -35.58
N VAL A 173 -13.45 -2.26 -35.41
CA VAL A 173 -12.62 -2.96 -36.39
C VAL A 173 -13.37 -4.23 -36.80
N ASP A 174 -13.64 -4.37 -38.06
CA ASP A 174 -14.36 -5.51 -38.64
C ASP A 174 -15.68 -5.89 -37.93
N GLY A 175 -16.42 -4.87 -37.46
CA GLY A 175 -17.69 -5.08 -36.76
C GLY A 175 -17.55 -5.45 -35.27
N VAL A 176 -16.34 -5.52 -34.75
CA VAL A 176 -16.07 -5.71 -33.32
C VAL A 176 -15.82 -4.35 -32.65
N THR A 177 -16.63 -4.05 -31.63
CA THR A 177 -16.45 -2.87 -30.82
C THR A 177 -15.41 -3.12 -29.74
N ILE A 178 -14.26 -2.47 -29.81
CA ILE A 178 -13.22 -2.51 -28.78
C ILE A 178 -13.45 -1.29 -27.90
N LEU A 179 -13.81 -1.54 -26.64
CA LEU A 179 -13.95 -0.48 -25.63
C LEU A 179 -12.56 -0.03 -25.16
N PRO A 180 -12.36 1.28 -24.92
CA PRO A 180 -11.14 1.76 -24.30
C PRO A 180 -10.98 1.13 -22.92
N SER A 181 -9.81 0.58 -22.65
CA SER A 181 -9.48 0.10 -21.29
C SER A 181 -8.98 1.30 -20.47
N SER A 182 -9.56 1.49 -19.30
CA SER A 182 -9.11 2.53 -18.34
C SER A 182 -7.70 2.25 -17.81
N LEU A 183 -7.28 0.99 -17.85
CA LEU A 183 -5.95 0.53 -17.44
C LEU A 183 -5.34 -0.35 -18.53
N PRO A 184 -4.06 -0.15 -18.93
CA PRO A 184 -3.39 -1.03 -19.88
C PRO A 184 -3.39 -2.47 -19.37
N HIS A 185 -3.74 -3.43 -20.22
CA HIS A 185 -3.88 -4.84 -19.85
C HIS A 185 -2.60 -5.46 -19.28
N ASP A 186 -1.45 -5.02 -19.74
CA ASP A 186 -0.14 -5.45 -19.22
C ASP A 186 0.12 -4.92 -17.81
N VAL A 187 -0.32 -3.70 -17.51
CA VAL A 187 -0.28 -3.12 -16.16
C VAL A 187 -1.24 -3.87 -15.23
N GLU A 188 -2.47 -4.10 -15.67
CA GLU A 188 -3.47 -4.87 -14.92
C GLU A 188 -2.93 -6.25 -14.52
N ARG A 189 -2.31 -6.98 -15.46
CA ARG A 189 -1.72 -8.29 -15.18
C ARG A 189 -0.59 -8.26 -14.15
N ILE A 190 0.19 -7.19 -14.09
CA ILE A 190 1.22 -7.00 -13.05
C ILE A 190 0.58 -6.76 -11.69
N LEU A 191 -0.53 -6.04 -11.63
CA LEU A 191 -1.19 -5.65 -10.38
C LEU A 191 -2.09 -6.75 -9.79
N MET A 192 -2.59 -7.69 -10.61
CA MET A 192 -3.48 -8.76 -10.16
C MET A 192 -3.00 -9.59 -8.95
N PRO A 193 -1.70 -9.87 -8.76
CA PRO A 193 -1.22 -10.65 -7.61
C PRO A 193 -1.24 -9.88 -6.29
N TYR A 194 -1.42 -8.58 -6.34
CA TYR A 194 -1.45 -7.68 -5.18
C TYR A 194 -2.87 -7.40 -4.72
#